data_ee6b1e5950fc566d635dd1336ce5b1fd
#
_entry.id   ee6b1e5950fc566d635dd1336ce5b1fd
#
_cell.length_a   1.000
_cell.length_b   1.000
_cell.length_c   1.000
_cell.angle_alpha   90.00
_cell.angle_beta   90.00
_cell.angle_gamma   90.00
#
_symmetry.space_group_name_H-M   'P 1'
#
loop_
_entity.id
_entity.type
_entity.pdbx_description
1 polymer ?
#
loop_
_entity_poly.entity_id
_entity_poly.type
_entity_poly.pdbx_seq_one_letter_code
_entity_poly.pdbx_strand_id
1 'polypeptide(L)'
;LAAAGALLYLLGYSAAYWIQLVSFALLGFGVGAAMTAASSAMLLHAPPDRAGMAASIEEVSYELGGAFGIAVLGSVMSAVYTRAFAAPASVDAPALARDSLDGALIAAESLPDSVAAQLIGVAQSAFDSAFVTVMILVAALLTMAALGIALTTRRAR
;
A
#
# COMPACT_ATOMS: atom_id res chain seq x y z
N LEU A 1 7.23 -9.94 10.36
CA LEU A 1 7.19 -10.53 9.02
C LEU A 1 6.66 -9.52 8.00
N ALA A 2 5.48 -8.92 8.18
CA ALA A 2 4.92 -7.94 7.25
C ALA A 2 5.87 -6.76 7.01
N ALA A 3 6.43 -6.16 8.07
CA ALA A 3 7.43 -5.10 7.94
C ALA A 3 8.68 -5.56 7.18
N ALA A 4 9.15 -6.79 7.43
CA ALA A 4 10.30 -7.36 6.72
C ALA A 4 9.99 -7.54 5.22
N GLY A 5 8.77 -7.97 4.86
CA GLY A 5 8.34 -8.06 3.47
C GLY A 5 8.34 -6.70 2.77
N ALA A 6 7.78 -5.67 3.41
CA ALA A 6 7.78 -4.32 2.86
C ALA A 6 9.20 -3.74 2.69
N LEU A 7 10.08 -3.95 3.67
CA LEU A 7 11.48 -3.53 3.59
C LEU A 7 12.25 -4.30 2.50
N LEU A 8 12.02 -5.61 2.37
CA LEU A 8 12.64 -6.42 1.33
C LEU A 8 12.22 -5.95 -0.06
N TYR A 9 10.96 -5.57 -0.25
CA TYR A 9 10.49 -4.94 -1.49
C TYR A 9 11.27 -3.68 -1.83
N LEU A 10 11.41 -2.77 -0.85
CA LEU A 10 12.11 -1.50 -1.06
C LEU A 10 13.60 -1.69 -1.38
N LEU A 11 14.27 -2.62 -0.68
CA LEU A 11 15.69 -2.92 -0.90
C LEU A 11 15.92 -3.67 -2.22
N GLY A 12 14.94 -4.46 -2.65
CA GLY A 12 14.99 -5.28 -3.86
C GLY A 12 14.24 -4.70 -5.06
N TYR A 13 13.86 -3.43 -5.04
CA TYR A 13 13.00 -2.81 -6.06
C TYR A 13 13.55 -2.94 -7.49
N SER A 14 14.86 -2.82 -7.66
CA SER A 14 15.55 -3.02 -8.96
C SER A 14 16.11 -4.43 -9.15
N ALA A 15 15.82 -5.35 -8.23
CA ALA A 15 16.35 -6.70 -8.25
C ALA A 15 15.47 -7.66 -9.07
N ALA A 16 15.85 -8.93 -9.08
CA ALA A 16 15.13 -9.97 -9.80
C ALA A 16 13.68 -10.11 -9.32
N TYR A 17 12.77 -10.38 -10.25
CA TYR A 17 11.32 -10.55 -10.03
C TYR A 17 10.96 -11.47 -8.84
N TRP A 18 11.76 -12.49 -8.58
CA TRP A 18 11.60 -13.39 -7.43
C TRP A 18 11.66 -12.70 -6.07
N ILE A 19 12.48 -11.64 -5.94
CA ILE A 19 12.59 -10.89 -4.68
C ILE A 19 11.28 -10.14 -4.42
N GLN A 20 10.65 -9.60 -5.46
CA GLN A 20 9.36 -8.93 -5.34
C GLN A 20 8.26 -9.92 -4.94
N LEU A 21 8.21 -11.12 -5.54
CA LEU A 21 7.26 -12.17 -5.17
C LEU A 21 7.40 -12.58 -3.70
N VAL A 22 8.63 -12.85 -3.26
CA VAL A 22 8.92 -13.21 -1.86
C VAL A 22 8.53 -12.06 -0.91
N SER A 23 8.78 -10.82 -1.29
CA SER A 23 8.42 -9.63 -0.51
C SER A 23 6.92 -9.54 -0.28
N PHE A 24 6.12 -9.70 -1.34
CA PHE A 24 4.66 -9.68 -1.22
C PHE A 24 4.12 -10.90 -0.47
N ALA A 25 4.71 -12.07 -0.64
CA ALA A 25 4.33 -13.26 0.12
C ALA A 25 4.58 -13.07 1.62
N LEU A 26 5.74 -12.53 2.02
CA LEU A 26 6.06 -12.23 3.42
C LEU A 26 5.15 -11.15 3.99
N LEU A 27 4.84 -10.11 3.21
CA LEU A 27 3.95 -9.04 3.62
C LEU A 27 2.54 -9.57 3.85
N GLY A 28 1.97 -10.29 2.89
CA GLY A 28 0.62 -10.85 2.98
C GLY A 28 0.50 -11.87 4.10
N PHE A 29 1.46 -12.80 4.23
CA PHE A 29 1.48 -13.77 5.33
C PHE A 29 1.61 -13.08 6.69
N GLY A 30 2.47 -12.06 6.79
CA GLY A 30 2.66 -11.32 8.03
C GLY A 30 1.41 -10.54 8.47
N VAL A 31 0.70 -9.92 7.53
CA VAL A 31 -0.56 -9.23 7.79
C VAL A 31 -1.64 -10.23 8.21
N GLY A 32 -1.82 -11.33 7.47
CA GLY A 32 -2.80 -12.36 7.78
C GLY A 32 -2.57 -12.99 9.16
N ALA A 33 -1.32 -13.30 9.50
CA ALA A 33 -0.96 -13.83 10.83
C ALA A 33 -1.26 -12.81 11.94
N ALA A 34 -0.99 -11.53 11.71
CA ALA A 34 -1.29 -10.46 12.68
C ALA A 34 -2.80 -10.30 12.91
N MET A 35 -3.60 -10.33 11.83
CA MET A 35 -5.07 -10.29 11.92
C MET A 35 -5.61 -11.47 12.73
N THR A 36 -5.17 -12.69 12.41
CA THR A 36 -5.60 -13.90 13.13
C THR A 36 -5.22 -13.85 14.61
N ALA A 37 -4.00 -13.40 14.93
CA ALA A 37 -3.55 -13.28 16.31
C ALA A 37 -4.33 -12.21 17.09
N ALA A 38 -4.64 -11.07 16.46
CA ALA A 38 -5.41 -9.99 17.07
C ALA A 38 -6.86 -10.44 17.35
N SER A 39 -7.52 -11.08 16.39
CA SER A 39 -8.86 -11.65 16.52
C SER A 39 -8.91 -12.68 17.65
N SER A 40 -7.98 -13.64 17.65
CA SER A 40 -7.91 -14.65 18.70
C SER A 40 -7.68 -14.03 20.09
N ALA A 41 -6.82 -13.04 20.21
CA ALA A 41 -6.55 -12.36 21.47
C ALA A 41 -7.79 -11.61 21.98
N MET A 42 -8.51 -10.94 21.09
CA MET A 42 -9.73 -10.20 21.45
C MET A 42 -10.82 -11.13 21.96
N LEU A 43 -11.10 -12.23 21.25
CA LEU A 43 -12.13 -13.18 21.61
C LEU A 43 -11.79 -13.97 22.89
N LEU A 44 -10.53 -14.37 23.09
CA LEU A 44 -10.09 -15.10 24.29
C LEU A 44 -10.16 -14.27 25.57
N HIS A 45 -10.04 -12.94 25.48
CA HIS A 45 -10.11 -12.05 26.64
C HIS A 45 -11.50 -11.44 26.86
N ALA A 46 -12.43 -11.64 25.93
CA ALA A 46 -13.80 -11.17 26.08
C ALA A 46 -14.58 -12.05 27.07
N PRO A 47 -15.36 -11.47 28.01
CA PRO A 47 -16.28 -12.22 28.83
C PRO A 47 -17.28 -12.98 27.94
N PRO A 48 -17.68 -14.21 28.30
CA PRO A 48 -18.57 -15.04 27.47
C PRO A 48 -19.92 -14.37 27.15
N ASP A 49 -20.46 -13.58 28.07
CA ASP A 49 -21.69 -12.80 27.91
C ASP A 49 -21.51 -11.59 26.95
N ARG A 50 -20.30 -11.21 26.62
CA ARG A 50 -19.96 -10.07 25.75
C ARG A 50 -19.20 -10.45 24.48
N ALA A 51 -19.07 -11.73 24.18
CA ALA A 51 -18.33 -12.20 23.01
C ALA A 51 -18.87 -11.62 21.68
N GLY A 52 -20.20 -11.50 21.55
CA GLY A 52 -20.82 -10.87 20.38
C GLY A 52 -20.47 -9.38 20.22
N MET A 53 -20.40 -8.64 21.33
CA MET A 53 -19.98 -7.24 21.30
C MET A 53 -18.49 -7.10 20.92
N ALA A 54 -17.63 -7.98 21.42
CA ALA A 54 -16.22 -7.99 21.06
C ALA A 54 -16.02 -8.24 19.56
N ALA A 55 -16.74 -9.21 18.99
CA ALA A 55 -16.73 -9.48 17.55
C ALA A 55 -17.20 -8.28 16.71
N SER A 56 -18.28 -7.61 17.17
CA SER A 56 -18.77 -6.41 16.47
C SER A 56 -17.76 -5.24 16.50
N ILE A 57 -17.06 -5.04 17.61
CA ILE A 57 -16.02 -4.01 17.73
C ILE A 57 -14.84 -4.35 16.82
N GLU A 58 -14.48 -5.62 16.75
CA GLU A 58 -13.43 -6.10 15.84
C GLU A 58 -13.76 -5.79 14.38
N GLU A 59 -14.96 -6.16 13.93
CA GLU A 59 -15.43 -5.91 12.55
C GLU A 59 -15.42 -4.41 12.21
N VAL A 60 -16.01 -3.57 13.07
CA VAL A 60 -15.99 -2.12 12.87
C VAL A 60 -14.56 -1.58 12.83
N SER A 61 -13.65 -2.12 13.63
CA SER A 61 -12.25 -1.69 13.63
C SER A 61 -11.55 -2.03 12.32
N TYR A 62 -11.82 -3.19 11.72
CA TYR A 62 -11.30 -3.58 10.41
C TYR A 62 -11.85 -2.70 9.30
N GLU A 63 -13.15 -2.46 9.28
CA GLU A 63 -13.80 -1.61 8.28
C GLU A 63 -13.26 -0.16 8.34
N LEU A 64 -13.19 0.42 9.54
CA LEU A 64 -12.65 1.76 9.72
C LEU A 64 -11.16 1.81 9.35
N GLY A 65 -10.36 0.83 9.80
CA GLY A 65 -8.94 0.76 9.48
C GLY A 65 -8.70 0.64 7.98
N GLY A 66 -9.49 -0.19 7.29
CA GLY A 66 -9.46 -0.35 5.84
C GLY A 66 -9.83 0.94 5.11
N ALA A 67 -10.93 1.59 5.51
CA ALA A 67 -11.38 2.85 4.92
C ALA A 67 -10.34 3.97 5.08
N PHE A 68 -9.78 4.14 6.28
CA PHE A 68 -8.70 5.10 6.53
C PHE A 68 -7.43 4.77 5.73
N GLY A 69 -7.06 3.49 5.69
CA GLY A 69 -5.89 3.04 4.93
C GLY A 69 -6.01 3.39 3.45
N ILE A 70 -7.13 3.04 2.82
CA ILE A 70 -7.41 3.37 1.42
C ILE A 70 -7.42 4.88 1.19
N ALA A 71 -8.10 5.64 2.04
CA ALA A 71 -8.21 7.09 1.89
C ALA A 71 -6.84 7.78 2.00
N VAL A 72 -6.05 7.45 3.01
CA VAL A 72 -4.74 8.08 3.25
C VAL A 72 -3.72 7.64 2.21
N LEU A 73 -3.54 6.33 2.01
CA LEU A 73 -2.53 5.81 1.07
C LEU A 73 -2.90 6.13 -0.38
N GLY A 74 -4.20 6.07 -0.73
CA GLY A 74 -4.69 6.47 -2.05
C GLY A 74 -4.48 7.95 -2.32
N SER A 75 -4.72 8.83 -1.34
CA SER A 75 -4.45 10.26 -1.46
C SER A 75 -2.96 10.56 -1.66
N VAL A 76 -2.09 9.87 -0.93
CA VAL A 76 -0.63 9.98 -1.11
C VAL A 76 -0.24 9.48 -2.50
N MET A 77 -0.75 8.32 -2.92
CA MET A 77 -0.50 7.75 -4.24
C MET A 77 -0.84 8.74 -5.35
N SER A 78 -2.06 9.30 -5.33
CA SER A 78 -2.52 10.29 -6.30
C SER A 78 -1.67 11.57 -6.28
N ALA A 79 -1.37 12.11 -5.10
CA ALA A 79 -0.59 13.34 -4.96
C ALA A 79 0.84 13.17 -5.49
N VAL A 80 1.49 12.04 -5.23
CA VAL A 80 2.85 11.76 -5.72
C VAL A 80 2.82 11.50 -7.22
N TYR A 81 1.86 10.74 -7.73
CA TYR A 81 1.69 10.50 -9.15
C TYR A 81 1.57 11.82 -9.92
N THR A 82 0.62 12.68 -9.53
CA THR A 82 0.38 13.97 -10.19
C THR A 82 1.62 14.88 -10.17
N ARG A 83 2.39 14.86 -9.08
CA ARG A 83 3.65 15.64 -8.98
C ARG A 83 4.78 15.06 -9.82
N ALA A 84 4.87 13.74 -9.92
CA ALA A 84 5.92 13.06 -10.68
C ALA A 84 5.60 13.00 -12.18
N PHE A 85 4.34 13.17 -12.57
CA PHE A 85 3.91 13.13 -13.96
C PHE A 85 4.38 14.39 -14.70
N ALA A 86 5.46 14.26 -15.45
CA ALA A 86 6.01 15.31 -16.30
C ALA A 86 5.63 15.03 -17.76
N ALA A 87 4.52 15.61 -18.23
CA ALA A 87 4.10 15.46 -19.62
C ALA A 87 5.20 15.90 -20.59
N PRO A 88 5.51 15.11 -21.65
CA PRO A 88 6.43 15.57 -22.69
C PRO A 88 5.93 16.87 -23.33
N ALA A 89 6.83 17.80 -23.60
CA ALA A 89 6.48 19.10 -24.20
C ALA A 89 5.79 18.97 -25.58
N SER A 90 5.95 17.83 -26.23
CA SER A 90 5.33 17.48 -27.50
C SER A 90 3.89 16.96 -27.37
N VAL A 91 3.39 16.74 -26.16
CA VAL A 91 2.08 16.14 -25.90
C VAL A 91 1.27 17.13 -25.07
N ASP A 92 0.17 17.61 -25.63
CA ASP A 92 -0.89 18.25 -24.83
C ASP A 92 -1.62 17.14 -24.05
N ALA A 93 -1.01 16.75 -22.92
CA ALA A 93 -1.51 15.62 -22.15
C ALA A 93 -2.87 15.98 -21.53
N PRO A 94 -3.92 15.19 -21.82
CA PRO A 94 -5.24 15.40 -21.23
C PRO A 94 -5.16 15.39 -19.69
N ALA A 95 -6.03 16.16 -19.03
CA ALA A 95 -6.10 16.21 -17.58
C ALA A 95 -6.20 14.79 -16.97
N LEU A 96 -6.95 13.91 -17.61
CA LEU A 96 -7.11 12.51 -17.23
C LEU A 96 -5.79 11.75 -17.09
N ALA A 97 -4.82 12.00 -17.98
CA ALA A 97 -3.50 11.36 -17.93
C ALA A 97 -2.64 11.85 -16.75
N ARG A 98 -2.93 13.04 -16.23
CA ARG A 98 -2.24 13.61 -15.05
C ARG A 98 -2.78 13.10 -13.74
N ASP A 99 -4.00 12.55 -13.75
CA ASP A 99 -4.68 12.09 -12.54
C ASP A 99 -4.32 10.64 -12.18
N SER A 100 -4.08 9.80 -13.19
CA SER A 100 -3.80 8.37 -12.97
C SER A 100 -3.09 7.71 -14.16
N LEU A 101 -2.42 6.59 -13.88
CA LEU A 101 -1.86 5.72 -14.93
C LEU A 101 -2.95 5.21 -15.88
N ASP A 102 -4.10 4.82 -15.35
CA ASP A 102 -5.23 4.34 -16.14
C ASP A 102 -5.75 5.43 -17.09
N GLY A 103 -5.86 6.66 -16.59
CA GLY A 103 -6.20 7.81 -17.42
C GLY A 103 -5.17 8.09 -18.52
N ALA A 104 -3.89 7.85 -18.26
CA ALA A 104 -2.84 7.99 -19.27
C ALA A 104 -2.93 6.89 -20.34
N LEU A 105 -3.27 5.65 -19.97
CA LEU A 105 -3.48 4.55 -20.91
C LEU A 105 -4.68 4.83 -21.84
N ILE A 106 -5.80 5.27 -21.29
CA ILE A 106 -6.98 5.66 -22.06
C ILE A 106 -6.65 6.81 -23.02
N ALA A 107 -5.94 7.82 -22.55
CA ALA A 107 -5.53 8.95 -23.41
C ALA A 107 -4.59 8.52 -24.54
N ALA A 108 -3.73 7.54 -24.31
CA ALA A 108 -2.79 7.00 -25.28
C ALA A 108 -3.47 6.33 -26.47
N GLU A 109 -4.67 5.75 -26.29
CA GLU A 109 -5.43 5.06 -27.36
C GLU A 109 -5.78 5.99 -28.53
N SER A 110 -5.85 7.29 -28.28
CA SER A 110 -6.18 8.31 -29.31
C SER A 110 -4.97 8.97 -29.94
N LEU A 111 -3.74 8.59 -29.54
CA LEU A 111 -2.50 9.22 -29.99
C LEU A 111 -1.74 8.34 -31.00
N PRO A 112 -0.87 8.93 -31.84
CA PRO A 112 0.06 8.18 -32.68
C PRO A 112 0.98 7.30 -31.79
N ASP A 113 1.35 6.11 -32.28
CA ASP A 113 2.10 5.10 -31.52
C ASP A 113 3.36 5.64 -30.80
N SER A 114 4.14 6.49 -31.46
CA SER A 114 5.36 7.06 -30.89
C SER A 114 5.09 8.04 -29.74
N VAL A 115 3.96 8.75 -29.79
CA VAL A 115 3.52 9.70 -28.76
C VAL A 115 2.85 8.95 -27.61
N ALA A 116 2.03 7.96 -27.95
CA ALA A 116 1.42 7.06 -26.97
C ALA A 116 2.48 6.35 -26.10
N ALA A 117 3.52 5.79 -26.74
CA ALA A 117 4.60 5.13 -26.02
C ALA A 117 5.35 6.08 -25.05
N GLN A 118 5.58 7.33 -25.45
CA GLN A 118 6.20 8.33 -24.57
C GLN A 118 5.30 8.67 -23.38
N LEU A 119 3.99 8.89 -23.62
CA LEU A 119 3.03 9.20 -22.57
C LEU A 119 2.92 8.06 -21.55
N ILE A 120 2.83 6.82 -22.03
CA ILE A 120 2.77 5.62 -21.19
C ILE A 120 4.05 5.49 -20.36
N GLY A 121 5.22 5.68 -20.95
CA GLY A 121 6.51 5.60 -20.23
C GLY A 121 6.63 6.61 -19.09
N VAL A 122 6.19 7.84 -19.30
CA VAL A 122 6.15 8.88 -18.26
C VAL A 122 5.15 8.51 -17.17
N ALA A 123 3.96 8.04 -17.54
CA ALA A 123 2.93 7.65 -16.58
C ALA A 123 3.36 6.45 -15.72
N GLN A 124 4.02 5.46 -16.31
CA GLN A 124 4.58 4.32 -15.58
C GLN A 124 5.66 4.77 -14.59
N SER A 125 6.58 5.64 -14.99
CA SER A 125 7.61 6.17 -14.10
C SER A 125 7.02 6.98 -12.94
N ALA A 126 5.98 7.76 -13.18
CA ALA A 126 5.26 8.49 -12.16
C ALA A 126 4.53 7.55 -11.18
N PHE A 127 3.91 6.49 -11.71
CA PHE A 127 3.25 5.45 -10.92
C PHE A 127 4.26 4.70 -10.04
N ASP A 128 5.40 4.30 -10.59
CA ASP A 128 6.45 3.64 -9.83
C ASP A 128 6.95 4.49 -8.66
N SER A 129 7.16 5.78 -8.89
CA SER A 129 7.56 6.72 -7.84
C SER A 129 6.50 6.84 -6.73
N ALA A 130 5.22 6.89 -7.11
CA ALA A 130 4.11 6.94 -6.19
C ALA A 130 3.99 5.63 -5.39
N PHE A 131 4.11 4.50 -6.05
CA PHE A 131 4.03 3.18 -5.43
C PHE A 131 5.15 2.95 -4.41
N VAL A 132 6.40 3.28 -4.77
CA VAL A 132 7.53 3.20 -3.85
C VAL A 132 7.31 4.10 -2.62
N THR A 133 6.78 5.31 -2.81
CA THR A 133 6.46 6.21 -1.69
C THR A 133 5.43 5.59 -0.74
N VAL A 134 4.36 5.01 -1.28
CA VAL A 134 3.35 4.30 -0.48
C VAL A 134 3.97 3.12 0.25
N MET A 135 4.82 2.32 -0.40
CA MET A 135 5.51 1.20 0.23
C MET A 135 6.44 1.64 1.37
N ILE A 136 7.09 2.79 1.26
CA ILE A 136 7.89 3.38 2.36
C ILE A 136 6.99 3.70 3.56
N LEU A 137 5.83 4.32 3.32
CA LEU A 137 4.88 4.63 4.39
C LEU A 137 4.33 3.37 5.06
N VAL A 138 3.97 2.36 4.28
CA VAL A 138 3.50 1.06 4.79
C VAL A 138 4.59 0.39 5.62
N ALA A 139 5.85 0.35 5.13
CA ALA A 139 6.97 -0.22 5.86
C ALA A 139 7.22 0.52 7.20
N ALA A 140 7.14 1.84 7.19
CA ALA A 140 7.30 2.66 8.40
C ALA A 140 6.18 2.39 9.42
N LEU A 141 4.92 2.37 8.98
CA LEU A 141 3.77 2.10 9.84
C LEU A 141 3.83 0.69 10.46
N LEU A 142 4.13 -0.33 9.65
CA LEU A 142 4.25 -1.71 10.13
C LEU A 142 5.43 -1.87 11.11
N THR A 143 6.53 -1.19 10.85
CA THR A 143 7.71 -1.22 11.74
C THR A 143 7.39 -0.54 13.07
N MET A 144 6.74 0.62 13.06
CA MET A 144 6.31 1.31 14.27
C MET A 144 5.32 0.47 15.07
N ALA A 145 4.35 -0.15 14.43
CA ALA A 145 3.40 -1.05 15.09
C ALA A 145 4.11 -2.24 15.74
N ALA A 146 5.03 -2.89 15.01
CA ALA A 146 5.80 -4.02 15.52
C ALA A 146 6.67 -3.62 16.74
N LEU A 147 7.33 -2.47 16.69
CA LEU A 147 8.12 -1.95 17.80
C LEU A 147 7.24 -1.59 19.01
N GLY A 148 6.10 -0.96 18.80
CA GLY A 148 5.13 -0.64 19.84
C GLY A 148 4.67 -1.89 20.59
N ILE A 149 4.28 -2.95 19.88
CA ILE A 149 3.89 -4.22 20.46
C ILE A 149 5.07 -4.86 21.22
N ALA A 150 6.25 -4.87 20.62
CA ALA A 150 7.44 -5.47 21.27
C ALA A 150 7.83 -4.76 22.58
N LEU A 151 7.68 -3.43 22.65
CA LEU A 151 7.97 -2.65 23.85
C LEU A 151 6.94 -2.88 24.96
N THR A 152 5.65 -2.97 24.60
CA THR A 152 4.59 -3.21 25.59
C THR A 152 4.67 -4.62 26.18
N THR A 153 4.93 -5.62 25.35
CA THR A 153 5.07 -7.01 25.81
C THR A 153 6.31 -7.25 26.65
N ARG A 154 7.41 -6.51 26.44
CA ARG A 154 8.61 -6.58 27.29
C ARG A 154 8.37 -5.98 28.68
N ARG A 155 7.52 -4.96 28.80
CA ARG A 155 7.19 -4.33 30.09
C ARG A 155 6.24 -5.16 30.95
N ALA A 156 5.49 -6.07 30.33
CA ALA A 156 4.53 -6.93 31.01
C ALA A 156 5.14 -8.25 31.57
N ARG A 157 6.42 -8.50 31.28
CA ARG A 157 7.23 -9.60 31.86
C ARG A 157 8.09 -9.11 32.99
#